data_72651508ad99d12d750a69f976ebb1e1
#
_entry.id   72651508ad99d12d750a69f976ebb1e1
#
_cell.length_a   1.000
_cell.length_b   1.000
_cell.length_c   1.000
_cell.angle_alpha   90.00
_cell.angle_beta   90.00
_cell.angle_gamma   90.00
#
_symmetry.space_group_name_H-M   'P 1'
#
loop_
_entity.id
_entity.type
_entity.pdbx_description
1 polymer ?
#
loop_
_entity_poly.entity_id
_entity_poly.type
_entity_poly.pdbx_seq_one_letter_code
_entity_poly.pdbx_strand_id
1 'polypeptide(L)'
;VRNLQVLKSRGVGGFVDFVKEEIYTESEKYAYWWKKNQATAKELKEQTAHRFAYEPKISIVIPLFNTPEKYLKELIDSVVAQSYGNWELCLADGSTSPKTGAYIKKHYNSEGRIVYRKIEENLGISGNTNFAISMGTGEFIMFCDHDDVVAPNALYEMVKVINEKPKTDIVYTDEDLINSDGTVHSSPRFKPDFNFDFLRSINYICHIF
;
A
#
# COMPACT_ATOMS: atom_id res chain seq x y z
N VAL A 1 20.14 -1.17 39.08
CA VAL A 1 21.44 -1.52 38.47
C VAL A 1 21.30 -1.56 36.94
N ARG A 2 20.31 -2.30 36.36
CA ARG A 2 20.06 -2.45 34.91
C ARG A 2 19.83 -1.09 34.19
N ASN A 3 18.99 -0.24 34.77
CA ASN A 3 18.66 1.08 34.20
C ASN A 3 19.88 2.03 34.13
N LEU A 4 20.77 2.00 35.14
CA LEU A 4 21.99 2.77 35.14
C LEU A 4 23.03 2.24 34.12
N GLN A 5 23.04 0.95 33.85
CA GLN A 5 23.89 0.34 32.84
C GLN A 5 23.44 0.76 31.44
N VAL A 6 22.14 0.74 31.16
CA VAL A 6 21.59 1.20 29.86
C VAL A 6 21.88 2.68 29.62
N LEU A 7 21.69 3.53 30.65
CA LEU A 7 21.99 4.96 30.55
C LEU A 7 23.48 5.22 30.25
N LYS A 8 24.38 4.45 30.90
CA LYS A 8 25.83 4.58 30.67
C LYS A 8 26.26 4.08 29.29
N SER A 9 25.65 3.01 28.77
CA SER A 9 26.06 2.38 27.50
C SER A 9 25.42 3.01 26.27
N ARG A 10 24.18 3.49 26.37
CA ARG A 10 23.36 3.99 25.25
C ARG A 10 23.02 5.49 25.33
N GLY A 11 23.50 6.18 26.39
CA GLY A 11 23.19 7.58 26.65
C GLY A 11 21.72 7.81 27.01
N VAL A 12 21.33 9.10 27.13
CA VAL A 12 19.97 9.50 27.55
C VAL A 12 18.91 9.05 26.53
N GLY A 13 19.19 9.17 25.23
CA GLY A 13 18.27 8.72 24.17
C GLY A 13 18.00 7.21 24.23
N GLY A 14 19.05 6.41 24.29
CA GLY A 14 18.93 4.96 24.42
C GLY A 14 18.31 4.48 25.74
N PHE A 15 18.42 5.29 26.81
CA PHE A 15 17.72 5.02 28.07
C PHE A 15 16.21 5.31 27.95
N VAL A 16 15.84 6.41 27.31
CA VAL A 16 14.43 6.73 27.04
C VAL A 16 13.78 5.65 26.17
N ASP A 17 14.48 5.17 25.14
CA ASP A 17 13.98 4.10 24.28
C ASP A 17 13.82 2.78 25.07
N PHE A 18 14.78 2.42 25.92
CA PHE A 18 14.71 1.26 26.82
C PHE A 18 13.51 1.33 27.79
N VAL A 19 13.26 2.50 28.39
CA VAL A 19 12.11 2.70 29.30
C VAL A 19 10.79 2.56 28.54
N LYS A 20 10.73 3.05 27.29
CA LYS A 20 9.55 2.88 26.44
C LYS A 20 9.33 1.41 26.06
N GLU A 21 10.39 0.66 25.76
CA GLU A 21 10.31 -0.78 25.48
C GLU A 21 9.74 -1.58 26.66
N GLU A 22 9.99 -1.18 27.90
CA GLU A 22 9.48 -1.89 29.11
C GLU A 22 8.06 -1.44 29.53
N ILE A 23 7.66 -0.22 29.22
CA ILE A 23 6.39 0.37 29.69
C ILE A 23 5.28 0.25 28.62
N TYR A 24 5.64 0.35 27.34
CA TYR A 24 4.67 0.38 26.27
C TYR A 24 4.18 -1.01 25.87
N THR A 25 2.89 -1.11 25.60
CA THR A 25 2.29 -2.27 24.91
C THR A 25 2.87 -2.40 23.49
N GLU A 26 2.77 -3.58 22.89
CA GLU A 26 3.23 -3.78 21.50
C GLU A 26 2.55 -2.82 20.50
N SER A 27 1.28 -2.50 20.73
CA SER A 27 0.55 -1.51 19.91
C SER A 27 1.12 -0.11 20.04
N GLU A 28 1.49 0.32 21.26
CA GLU A 28 2.10 1.64 21.48
C GLU A 28 3.52 1.72 20.92
N LYS A 29 4.28 0.63 21.00
CA LYS A 29 5.60 0.53 20.37
C LYS A 29 5.49 0.66 18.87
N TYR A 30 4.52 -0.02 18.25
CA TYR A 30 4.30 0.08 16.82
C TYR A 30 3.84 1.48 16.39
N ALA A 31 2.91 2.09 17.09
CA ALA A 31 2.47 3.46 16.82
C ALA A 31 3.63 4.48 16.88
N TYR A 32 4.54 4.30 17.85
CA TYR A 32 5.75 5.12 17.95
C TYR A 32 6.71 4.88 16.77
N TRP A 33 6.93 3.61 16.40
CA TRP A 33 7.76 3.23 15.26
C TRP A 33 7.18 3.79 13.97
N TRP A 34 5.88 3.62 13.74
CA TRP A 34 5.17 4.14 12.57
C TRP A 34 5.37 5.64 12.42
N LYS A 35 5.14 6.39 13.48
CA LYS A 35 5.31 7.85 13.48
C LYS A 35 6.72 8.31 13.08
N LYS A 36 7.74 7.50 13.37
CA LYS A 36 9.14 7.79 13.01
C LYS A 36 9.51 7.35 11.60
N ASN A 37 8.85 6.33 11.07
CA ASN A 37 9.27 5.66 9.84
C ASN A 37 8.34 5.94 8.64
N GLN A 38 7.19 6.56 8.85
CA GLN A 38 6.36 7.03 7.74
C GLN A 38 7.07 8.12 6.95
N ALA A 39 6.86 8.13 5.63
CA ALA A 39 7.45 9.14 4.75
C ALA A 39 6.99 10.55 5.15
N THR A 40 7.93 11.45 5.34
CA THR A 40 7.65 12.85 5.65
C THR A 40 7.21 13.61 4.40
N ALA A 41 6.50 14.73 4.57
CA ALA A 41 6.10 15.59 3.45
C ALA A 41 7.32 16.09 2.62
N LYS A 42 8.48 16.25 3.26
CA LYS A 42 9.73 16.61 2.58
C LYS A 42 10.21 15.46 1.70
N GLU A 43 10.26 14.25 2.22
CA GLU A 43 10.67 13.06 1.47
C GLU A 43 9.73 12.78 0.30
N LEU A 44 8.41 12.87 0.50
CA LEU A 44 7.43 12.71 -0.58
C LEU A 44 7.63 13.74 -1.70
N LYS A 45 7.94 14.99 -1.36
CA LYS A 45 8.26 16.02 -2.36
C LYS A 45 9.55 15.71 -3.12
N GLU A 46 10.59 15.23 -2.44
CA GLU A 46 11.84 14.81 -3.04
C GLU A 46 11.62 13.61 -3.96
N GLN A 47 10.86 12.62 -3.54
CA GLN A 47 10.47 11.44 -4.32
C GLN A 47 9.69 11.83 -5.59
N THR A 48 8.74 12.75 -5.49
CA THR A 48 7.97 13.24 -6.66
C THR A 48 8.86 13.94 -7.69
N ALA A 49 9.93 14.60 -7.24
CA ALA A 49 10.90 15.25 -8.11
C ALA A 49 11.98 14.31 -8.66
N HIS A 50 12.16 13.15 -8.02
CA HIS A 50 13.16 12.17 -8.41
C HIS A 50 12.85 11.56 -9.79
N ARG A 51 13.89 11.20 -10.55
CA ARG A 51 13.78 10.48 -11.82
C ARG A 51 14.65 9.24 -11.76
N PHE A 52 14.01 8.11 -11.96
CA PHE A 52 14.72 6.84 -12.06
C PHE A 52 15.28 6.65 -13.47
N ALA A 53 16.33 5.84 -13.60
CA ALA A 53 16.85 5.46 -14.91
C ALA A 53 15.85 4.62 -15.71
N TYR A 54 15.03 3.83 -15.00
CA TYR A 54 13.93 3.06 -15.54
C TYR A 54 12.65 3.42 -14.77
N GLU A 55 11.68 3.98 -15.47
CA GLU A 55 10.40 4.42 -14.90
C GLU A 55 9.25 3.60 -15.48
N PRO A 56 9.07 2.32 -15.06
CA PRO A 56 8.02 1.46 -15.57
C PRO A 56 6.64 2.00 -15.23
N LYS A 57 5.68 1.82 -16.14
CA LYS A 57 4.28 2.08 -15.83
C LYS A 57 3.72 0.94 -14.98
N ILE A 58 3.07 1.28 -13.87
CA ILE A 58 2.44 0.32 -12.95
C ILE A 58 0.93 0.37 -13.14
N SER A 59 0.31 -0.76 -13.49
CA SER A 59 -1.15 -0.93 -13.50
C SER A 59 -1.61 -1.44 -12.14
N ILE A 60 -2.28 -0.59 -11.38
CA ILE A 60 -2.91 -0.96 -10.11
C ILE A 60 -4.27 -1.54 -10.45
N VAL A 61 -4.49 -2.83 -10.18
CA VAL A 61 -5.69 -3.58 -10.59
C VAL A 61 -6.55 -3.89 -9.38
N ILE A 62 -7.80 -3.41 -9.39
CA ILE A 62 -8.71 -3.51 -8.26
C ILE A 62 -10.09 -3.98 -8.71
N PRO A 63 -10.52 -5.18 -8.28
CA PRO A 63 -11.89 -5.61 -8.46
C PRO A 63 -12.80 -4.91 -7.44
N LEU A 64 -13.86 -4.24 -7.90
CA LEU A 64 -14.85 -3.59 -7.04
C LEU A 64 -16.13 -4.45 -6.97
N PHE A 65 -16.69 -4.59 -5.76
CA PHE A 65 -17.98 -5.21 -5.56
C PHE A 65 -18.73 -4.58 -4.38
N ASN A 66 -19.72 -3.75 -4.67
CA ASN A 66 -20.54 -3.03 -3.68
C ASN A 66 -19.70 -2.28 -2.63
N THR A 67 -18.55 -1.74 -3.05
CA THR A 67 -17.61 -1.02 -2.18
C THR A 67 -18.29 0.22 -1.59
N PRO A 68 -18.30 0.39 -0.25
CA PRO A 68 -18.79 1.60 0.38
C PRO A 68 -18.05 2.85 -0.12
N GLU A 69 -18.76 3.94 -0.34
CA GLU A 69 -18.19 5.19 -0.88
C GLU A 69 -17.00 5.70 -0.06
N LYS A 70 -17.01 5.49 1.25
CA LYS A 70 -15.92 5.86 2.15
C LYS A 70 -14.61 5.15 1.77
N TYR A 71 -14.63 3.82 1.70
CA TYR A 71 -13.45 3.02 1.38
C TYR A 71 -12.99 3.25 -0.05
N LEU A 72 -13.94 3.36 -0.99
CA LEU A 72 -13.63 3.71 -2.38
C LEU A 72 -12.89 5.06 -2.49
N LYS A 73 -13.32 6.05 -1.70
CA LYS A 73 -12.65 7.35 -1.63
C LYS A 73 -11.25 7.23 -1.05
N GLU A 74 -11.11 6.59 0.10
CA GLU A 74 -9.83 6.42 0.80
C GLU A 74 -8.81 5.69 -0.08
N LEU A 75 -9.23 4.62 -0.74
CA LEU A 75 -8.43 3.87 -1.70
C LEU A 75 -7.95 4.78 -2.85
N ILE A 76 -8.89 5.41 -3.59
CA ILE A 76 -8.53 6.21 -4.76
C ILE A 76 -7.65 7.39 -4.37
N ASP A 77 -7.97 8.08 -3.29
CA ASP A 77 -7.17 9.19 -2.79
C ASP A 77 -5.74 8.75 -2.45
N SER A 78 -5.56 7.56 -1.86
CA SER A 78 -4.24 7.02 -1.52
C SER A 78 -3.40 6.69 -2.76
N VAL A 79 -4.03 6.23 -3.83
CA VAL A 79 -3.37 5.99 -5.11
C VAL A 79 -3.03 7.30 -5.82
N VAL A 80 -3.93 8.28 -5.81
CA VAL A 80 -3.67 9.61 -6.40
C VAL A 80 -2.54 10.33 -5.67
N ALA A 81 -2.41 10.09 -4.36
CA ALA A 81 -1.36 10.69 -3.52
C ALA A 81 0.03 10.03 -3.66
N GLN A 82 0.20 9.01 -4.49
CA GLN A 82 1.49 8.34 -4.68
C GLN A 82 2.58 9.31 -5.16
N SER A 83 3.76 9.25 -4.53
CA SER A 83 4.92 10.06 -4.91
C SER A 83 5.54 9.66 -6.24
N TYR A 84 5.34 8.43 -6.71
CA TYR A 84 5.67 7.99 -8.06
C TYR A 84 4.47 8.20 -8.99
N GLY A 85 4.68 8.89 -10.11
CA GLY A 85 3.58 9.37 -10.95
C GLY A 85 3.20 8.49 -12.16
N ASN A 86 4.05 7.53 -12.58
CA ASN A 86 3.81 6.71 -13.78
C ASN A 86 3.00 5.45 -13.44
N TRP A 87 1.74 5.64 -13.15
CA TRP A 87 0.78 4.57 -12.85
C TRP A 87 -0.55 4.79 -13.56
N GLU A 88 -1.34 3.74 -13.62
CA GLU A 88 -2.77 3.77 -13.93
C GLU A 88 -3.54 2.94 -12.91
N LEU A 89 -4.78 3.33 -12.64
CA LEU A 89 -5.69 2.64 -11.72
C LEU A 89 -6.82 1.99 -12.51
N CYS A 90 -6.82 0.67 -12.58
CA CYS A 90 -7.78 -0.14 -13.31
C CYS A 90 -8.87 -0.66 -12.35
N LEU A 91 -10.03 -0.02 -12.37
CA LEU A 91 -11.18 -0.34 -11.51
C LEU A 91 -12.21 -1.17 -12.29
N ALA A 92 -12.29 -2.45 -11.99
CA ALA A 92 -13.24 -3.41 -12.60
C ALA A 92 -14.44 -3.62 -11.67
N ASP A 93 -15.60 -3.03 -12.01
CA ASP A 93 -16.75 -2.96 -11.11
C ASP A 93 -17.81 -4.02 -11.43
N GLY A 94 -17.84 -5.08 -10.62
CA GLY A 94 -18.87 -6.12 -10.60
C GLY A 94 -20.08 -5.80 -9.72
N SER A 95 -20.21 -4.60 -9.16
CA SER A 95 -21.27 -4.22 -8.24
C SER A 95 -22.66 -4.35 -8.86
N THR A 96 -23.66 -4.63 -8.03
CA THR A 96 -25.06 -4.73 -8.47
C THR A 96 -25.73 -3.38 -8.72
N SER A 97 -25.14 -2.29 -8.21
CA SER A 97 -25.67 -0.92 -8.28
C SER A 97 -24.77 -0.02 -9.13
N PRO A 98 -25.33 0.97 -9.86
CA PRO A 98 -24.54 1.96 -10.60
C PRO A 98 -23.88 3.02 -9.72
N LYS A 99 -24.08 3.00 -8.41
CA LYS A 99 -23.58 4.04 -7.47
C LYS A 99 -22.06 4.18 -7.50
N THR A 100 -21.34 3.07 -7.52
CA THR A 100 -19.86 3.07 -7.58
C THR A 100 -19.33 3.85 -8.78
N GLY A 101 -19.82 3.52 -9.98
CA GLY A 101 -19.41 4.23 -11.20
C GLY A 101 -19.85 5.70 -11.22
N ALA A 102 -21.04 5.99 -10.71
CA ALA A 102 -21.54 7.37 -10.59
C ALA A 102 -20.66 8.20 -9.65
N TYR A 103 -20.23 7.61 -8.53
CA TYR A 103 -19.32 8.24 -7.59
C TYR A 103 -17.95 8.54 -8.21
N ILE A 104 -17.33 7.56 -8.87
CA ILE A 104 -16.03 7.72 -9.55
C ILE A 104 -16.13 8.82 -10.61
N LYS A 105 -17.12 8.76 -11.47
CA LYS A 105 -17.35 9.77 -12.50
C LYS A 105 -17.53 11.18 -11.94
N LYS A 106 -18.24 11.30 -10.81
CA LYS A 106 -18.52 12.60 -10.18
C LYS A 106 -17.24 13.22 -9.57
N HIS A 107 -16.42 12.42 -8.92
CA HIS A 107 -15.33 12.92 -8.08
C HIS A 107 -13.93 12.83 -8.72
N TYR A 108 -13.73 11.93 -9.70
CA TYR A 108 -12.42 11.64 -10.28
C TYR A 108 -12.37 11.73 -11.81
N ASN A 109 -13.38 12.32 -12.45
CA ASN A 109 -13.44 12.44 -13.91
C ASN A 109 -12.27 13.20 -14.54
N SER A 110 -11.60 14.06 -13.78
CA SER A 110 -10.43 14.83 -14.24
C SER A 110 -9.09 14.08 -14.08
N GLU A 111 -9.08 12.95 -13.35
CA GLU A 111 -7.86 12.14 -13.18
C GLU A 111 -7.74 11.14 -14.34
N GLY A 112 -6.99 11.51 -15.35
CA GLY A 112 -6.85 10.74 -16.59
C GLY A 112 -6.16 9.37 -16.44
N ARG A 113 -5.57 9.08 -15.28
CA ARG A 113 -4.92 7.79 -15.00
C ARG A 113 -5.88 6.75 -14.42
N ILE A 114 -7.15 7.11 -14.13
CA ILE A 114 -8.16 6.18 -13.63
C ILE A 114 -8.95 5.61 -14.79
N VAL A 115 -8.89 4.30 -14.95
CA VAL A 115 -9.63 3.53 -15.96
C VAL A 115 -10.71 2.74 -15.23
N TYR A 116 -11.96 3.15 -15.37
CA TYR A 116 -13.11 2.48 -14.77
C TYR A 116 -13.90 1.70 -15.83
N ARG A 117 -14.23 0.45 -15.53
CA ARG A 117 -15.18 -0.33 -16.34
C ARG A 117 -16.17 -1.09 -15.49
N LYS A 118 -17.46 -0.95 -15.85
CA LYS A 118 -18.53 -1.77 -15.30
C LYS A 118 -18.52 -3.14 -15.96
N ILE A 119 -18.56 -4.20 -15.15
CA ILE A 119 -18.74 -5.59 -15.60
C ILE A 119 -20.25 -5.87 -15.63
N GLU A 120 -20.76 -6.44 -16.71
CA GLU A 120 -22.18 -6.71 -16.87
C GLU A 120 -22.68 -7.76 -15.87
N GLU A 121 -21.89 -8.80 -15.65
CA GLU A 121 -22.18 -9.88 -14.70
C GLU A 121 -21.00 -10.03 -13.73
N ASN A 122 -21.28 -10.16 -12.43
CA ASN A 122 -20.24 -10.40 -11.44
C ASN A 122 -19.58 -11.79 -11.63
N LEU A 123 -18.34 -11.79 -12.02
CA LEU A 123 -17.54 -12.98 -12.30
C LEU A 123 -16.85 -13.56 -11.04
N GLY A 124 -17.22 -13.09 -9.86
CA GLY A 124 -16.52 -13.40 -8.60
C GLY A 124 -15.15 -12.73 -8.50
N ILE A 125 -14.46 -12.96 -7.38
CA ILE A 125 -13.20 -12.27 -7.10
C ILE A 125 -12.15 -12.50 -8.20
N SER A 126 -11.90 -13.75 -8.58
CA SER A 126 -10.90 -14.11 -9.59
C SER A 126 -11.26 -13.57 -10.98
N GLY A 127 -12.53 -13.68 -11.37
CA GLY A 127 -12.99 -13.22 -12.70
C GLY A 127 -12.93 -11.69 -12.80
N ASN A 128 -13.36 -10.97 -11.77
CA ASN A 128 -13.29 -9.51 -11.72
C ASN A 128 -11.82 -9.03 -11.69
N THR A 129 -10.94 -9.73 -10.96
CA THR A 129 -9.50 -9.43 -10.94
C THR A 129 -8.88 -9.67 -12.32
N ASN A 130 -9.17 -10.79 -12.99
CA ASN A 130 -8.68 -11.04 -14.35
C ASN A 130 -9.18 -9.98 -15.34
N PHE A 131 -10.41 -9.52 -15.18
CA PHE A 131 -10.93 -8.43 -15.99
C PHE A 131 -10.15 -7.12 -15.71
N ALA A 132 -9.85 -6.78 -14.44
CA ALA A 132 -9.03 -5.64 -14.09
C ALA A 132 -7.62 -5.73 -14.70
N ILE A 133 -6.98 -6.91 -14.64
CA ILE A 133 -5.69 -7.19 -15.29
C ILE A 133 -5.76 -6.89 -16.79
N SER A 134 -6.83 -7.32 -17.48
CA SER A 134 -6.98 -7.10 -18.92
C SER A 134 -7.14 -5.64 -19.34
N MET A 135 -7.43 -4.75 -18.37
CA MET A 135 -7.50 -3.30 -18.58
C MET A 135 -6.13 -2.63 -18.49
N GLY A 136 -5.17 -3.27 -17.81
CA GLY A 136 -3.84 -2.74 -17.56
C GLY A 136 -2.98 -2.66 -18.81
N THR A 137 -2.19 -1.62 -18.92
CA THR A 137 -1.22 -1.37 -20.00
C THR A 137 0.21 -1.16 -19.46
N GLY A 138 0.39 -1.27 -18.15
CA GLY A 138 1.68 -1.13 -17.49
C GLY A 138 2.59 -2.35 -17.66
N GLU A 139 3.85 -2.14 -17.42
CA GLU A 139 4.88 -3.19 -17.46
C GLU A 139 4.85 -4.06 -16.21
N PHE A 140 4.36 -3.50 -15.11
CA PHE A 140 4.10 -4.22 -13.87
C PHE A 140 2.63 -4.09 -13.46
N ILE A 141 2.12 -5.11 -12.80
CA ILE A 141 0.78 -5.15 -12.22
C ILE A 141 0.93 -5.13 -10.71
N MET A 142 0.19 -4.25 -10.05
CA MET A 142 0.05 -4.22 -8.60
C MET A 142 -1.37 -4.65 -8.23
N PHE A 143 -1.48 -5.63 -7.38
CA PHE A 143 -2.75 -6.05 -6.80
C PHE A 143 -3.03 -5.28 -5.51
N CYS A 144 -4.28 -4.88 -5.32
CA CYS A 144 -4.75 -4.22 -4.12
C CYS A 144 -6.24 -4.50 -3.93
N ASP A 145 -6.70 -4.64 -2.72
CA ASP A 145 -8.11 -4.84 -2.41
C ASP A 145 -8.86 -3.51 -2.36
N HIS A 146 -10.18 -3.57 -2.54
CA HIS A 146 -11.01 -2.38 -2.72
C HIS A 146 -11.30 -1.59 -1.43
N ASP A 147 -10.88 -2.08 -0.29
CA ASP A 147 -11.03 -1.52 1.04
C ASP A 147 -9.68 -1.24 1.74
N ASP A 148 -8.58 -1.38 1.00
CA ASP A 148 -7.23 -1.07 1.46
C ASP A 148 -6.81 0.37 1.13
N VAL A 149 -5.75 0.82 1.78
CA VAL A 149 -5.10 2.13 1.58
C VAL A 149 -3.61 1.92 1.32
N VAL A 150 -3.10 2.58 0.30
CA VAL A 150 -1.69 2.45 -0.12
C VAL A 150 -0.85 3.57 0.49
N ALA A 151 0.24 3.23 1.18
CA ALA A 151 1.17 4.23 1.70
C ALA A 151 1.67 5.17 0.58
N PRO A 152 1.79 6.49 0.80
CA PRO A 152 2.01 7.47 -0.27
C PRO A 152 3.33 7.34 -1.01
N ASN A 153 4.28 6.58 -0.48
CA ASN A 153 5.58 6.27 -1.11
C ASN A 153 5.70 4.83 -1.62
N ALA A 154 4.64 4.03 -1.57
CA ALA A 154 4.72 2.60 -1.87
C ALA A 154 5.24 2.34 -3.30
N LEU A 155 4.66 2.98 -4.30
CA LEU A 155 5.09 2.81 -5.68
C LEU A 155 6.53 3.30 -5.90
N TYR A 156 6.94 4.38 -5.24
CA TYR A 156 8.31 4.88 -5.32
C TYR A 156 9.31 3.84 -4.80
N GLU A 157 9.05 3.24 -3.65
CA GLU A 157 9.94 2.24 -3.05
C GLU A 157 9.98 0.95 -3.91
N MET A 158 8.85 0.54 -4.50
CA MET A 158 8.82 -0.59 -5.44
C MET A 158 9.68 -0.31 -6.68
N VAL A 159 9.52 0.86 -7.31
CA VAL A 159 10.30 1.24 -8.49
C VAL A 159 11.78 1.39 -8.17
N LYS A 160 12.12 1.87 -6.98
CA LYS A 160 13.50 1.92 -6.47
C LYS A 160 14.11 0.53 -6.42
N VAL A 161 13.41 -0.46 -5.83
CA VAL A 161 13.87 -1.86 -5.79
C VAL A 161 14.05 -2.43 -7.20
N ILE A 162 13.14 -2.16 -8.13
CA ILE A 162 13.23 -2.60 -9.53
C ILE A 162 14.48 -2.01 -10.20
N ASN A 163 14.82 -0.74 -9.93
CA ASN A 163 16.04 -0.12 -10.47
C ASN A 163 17.32 -0.66 -9.83
N GLU A 164 17.31 -0.95 -8.53
CA GLU A 164 18.43 -1.54 -7.82
C GLU A 164 18.66 -3.01 -8.21
N LYS A 165 17.59 -3.72 -8.55
CA LYS A 165 17.58 -5.15 -8.88
C LYS A 165 16.87 -5.40 -10.21
N PRO A 166 17.49 -5.16 -11.38
CA PRO A 166 16.81 -5.21 -12.69
C PRO A 166 16.26 -6.58 -13.11
N LYS A 167 16.53 -7.64 -12.35
CA LYS A 167 15.98 -8.99 -12.56
C LYS A 167 14.81 -9.29 -11.61
N THR A 168 14.22 -8.28 -11.01
CA THR A 168 13.08 -8.43 -10.11
C THR A 168 11.82 -8.74 -10.91
N ASP A 169 11.22 -9.89 -10.64
CA ASP A 169 9.93 -10.29 -11.23
C ASP A 169 8.76 -9.99 -10.29
N ILE A 170 8.97 -10.06 -8.97
CA ILE A 170 7.93 -9.85 -7.95
C ILE A 170 8.49 -8.97 -6.83
N VAL A 171 7.72 -7.99 -6.41
CA VAL A 171 7.95 -7.17 -5.21
C VAL A 171 6.71 -7.32 -4.32
N TYR A 172 6.89 -7.52 -3.04
CA TYR A 172 5.81 -7.50 -2.06
C TYR A 172 6.20 -6.64 -0.86
N THR A 173 5.21 -6.14 -0.15
CA THR A 173 5.41 -5.17 0.94
C THR A 173 4.93 -5.71 2.27
N ASP A 174 5.45 -5.15 3.35
CA ASP A 174 4.84 -5.25 4.67
C ASP A 174 3.47 -4.55 4.67
N GLU A 175 2.65 -4.89 5.66
CA GLU A 175 1.32 -4.32 5.83
C GLU A 175 0.98 -4.13 7.31
N ASP A 176 -0.01 -3.32 7.60
CA ASP A 176 -0.59 -3.16 8.94
C ASP A 176 -2.12 -2.98 8.84
N LEU A 177 -2.77 -2.89 9.98
CA LEU A 177 -4.19 -2.57 10.06
C LEU A 177 -4.36 -1.11 10.47
N ILE A 178 -5.26 -0.41 9.76
CA ILE A 178 -5.71 0.93 10.16
C ILE A 178 -7.13 0.86 10.75
N ASN A 179 -7.40 1.73 11.74
CA ASN A 179 -8.76 1.86 12.26
C ASN A 179 -9.68 2.54 11.22
N SER A 180 -10.99 2.49 11.49
CA SER A 180 -11.99 3.06 10.58
C SER A 180 -11.78 4.54 10.24
N ASP A 181 -11.05 5.29 11.05
CA ASP A 181 -10.79 6.72 10.82
C ASP A 181 -9.44 6.97 10.12
N GLY A 182 -8.68 5.91 9.81
CA GLY A 182 -7.36 6.00 9.19
C GLY A 182 -6.28 6.66 10.06
N THR A 183 -6.50 6.77 11.37
CA THR A 183 -5.62 7.53 12.27
C THR A 183 -4.72 6.67 13.13
N VAL A 184 -5.08 5.40 13.35
CA VAL A 184 -4.35 4.46 14.20
C VAL A 184 -3.89 3.28 13.39
N HIS A 185 -2.58 3.08 13.36
CA HIS A 185 -1.92 1.92 12.77
C HIS A 185 -1.64 0.87 13.84
N SER A 186 -1.92 -0.39 13.55
CA SER A 186 -1.79 -1.51 14.49
C SER A 186 -1.51 -2.82 13.76
N SER A 187 -1.17 -3.86 14.53
CA SER A 187 -1.03 -5.24 14.03
C SER A 187 -0.13 -5.36 12.78
N PRO A 188 1.11 -4.84 12.83
CA PRO A 188 2.01 -4.92 11.69
C PRO A 188 2.30 -6.37 11.31
N ARG A 189 2.37 -6.62 10.01
CA ARG A 189 2.79 -7.88 9.43
C ARG A 189 4.07 -7.66 8.64
N PHE A 190 5.20 -7.81 9.32
CA PHE A 190 6.52 -7.79 8.70
C PHE A 190 6.77 -9.14 8.02
N LYS A 191 6.91 -9.10 6.70
CA LYS A 191 7.03 -10.29 5.88
C LYS A 191 8.51 -10.72 5.81
N PRO A 192 8.79 -12.04 5.85
CA PRO A 192 10.16 -12.54 5.68
C PRO A 192 10.64 -12.34 4.24
N ASP A 193 11.93 -12.55 4.01
CA ASP A 193 12.45 -12.75 2.66
C ASP A 193 11.70 -13.90 1.96
N PHE A 194 11.69 -13.88 0.62
CA PHE A 194 10.95 -14.87 -0.16
C PHE A 194 11.34 -16.30 0.24
N ASN A 195 10.34 -17.06 0.67
CA ASN A 195 10.47 -18.45 1.06
C ASN A 195 9.38 -19.29 0.37
N PHE A 196 9.80 -20.13 -0.58
CA PHE A 196 8.90 -20.93 -1.41
C PHE A 196 8.12 -21.96 -0.59
N ASP A 197 8.76 -22.63 0.37
CA ASP A 197 8.08 -23.62 1.20
C ASP A 197 7.07 -23.00 2.15
N PHE A 198 7.38 -21.80 2.67
CA PHE A 198 6.44 -21.04 3.49
C PHE A 198 5.24 -20.57 2.67
N LEU A 199 5.46 -20.07 1.46
CA LEU A 199 4.38 -19.66 0.54
C LEU A 199 3.46 -20.83 0.14
N ARG A 200 4.00 -22.04 0.00
CA ARG A 200 3.18 -23.24 -0.25
C ARG A 200 2.33 -23.67 0.95
N SER A 201 2.75 -23.30 2.15
CA SER A 201 2.04 -23.63 3.38
C SER A 201 0.99 -22.59 3.77
N ILE A 202 1.28 -21.32 3.51
CA ILE A 202 0.39 -20.18 3.79
C ILE A 202 0.68 -19.05 2.81
N ASN A 203 -0.38 -18.39 2.31
CA ASN A 203 -0.22 -17.14 1.56
C ASN A 203 0.17 -16.00 2.53
N TYR A 204 1.47 -15.77 2.70
CA TYR A 204 1.98 -14.68 3.54
C TYR A 204 2.22 -13.38 2.76
N ILE A 205 2.18 -13.45 1.42
CA ILE A 205 2.41 -12.28 0.56
C ILE A 205 1.22 -11.32 0.62
N CYS A 206 -0.01 -11.85 0.68
CA CYS A 206 -1.29 -11.15 0.60
C CYS A 206 -1.26 -9.61 0.49
N HIS A 207 -2.38 -9.03 0.04
CA HIS A 207 -2.55 -7.60 -0.23
C HIS A 207 -1.60 -7.08 -1.31
N ILE A 208 -0.79 -6.06 -1.09
CA ILE A 208 -0.04 -5.37 -2.16
C ILE A 208 1.18 -6.17 -2.62
N PHE A 209 1.20 -6.56 -3.90
CA PHE A 209 2.35 -7.19 -4.58
C PHE A 209 2.30 -6.94 -6.09
#